data_62594e303eb578dac3c67ed63720d1b9
#
_entry.id   62594e303eb578dac3c67ed63720d1b9
#
_cell.length_a   1.000
_cell.length_b   1.000
_cell.length_c   1.000
_cell.angle_alpha   90.00
_cell.angle_beta   90.00
_cell.angle_gamma   90.00
#
_symmetry.space_group_name_H-M   'P 1'
#
loop_
_entity.id
_entity.type
_entity.pdbx_description
1 polymer ?
#
loop_
_entity_poly.entity_id
_entity_poly.type
_entity_poly.pdbx_seq_one_letter_code
_entity_poly.pdbx_strand_id
1 'polypeptide(L)'
;MEIQILMYKKSIYIVLFFILLIGFGCAGPKKRHLIQDVLGVSPVETNKIWLSHEHILVDFIGADSIQPDTWNHKTIIKEIIPYLEELKEFKVDYFVDATPNFLGRDVQLLEKLAKETGLKIVTNTGLYGARNNKFLPKYAKESSAEKLAEMWINEYRHGIDGTSIKPGFIKIGVDKADSLSILHQKLIQAAALTHLETGLTIASHTGKAIGLWPQLEILMDMGVSPKAFIWVHAQAESDNKTYIKAAKMGCWISLDGLGTEFENYVEKILFAKKNGILDRILISHDAGWYDPQKDKQNIKPYTAIFKQLYPELKSHGFTDDEFNLLVSVNPSKAFGIKIRNYE
;
A
#
# COMPACT_ATOMS: atom_id res chain seq x y z
N MET A 1 13.91 17.35 72.27
CA MET A 1 14.39 16.26 71.39
C MET A 1 13.27 15.60 70.60
N GLU A 2 12.08 15.40 71.16
CA GLU A 2 10.92 14.80 70.43
C GLU A 2 10.34 15.63 69.31
N ILE A 3 10.31 16.95 69.42
CA ILE A 3 9.75 17.86 68.42
C ILE A 3 10.60 17.89 67.12
N GLN A 4 11.92 17.75 67.22
CA GLN A 4 12.80 17.70 66.04
C GLN A 4 12.68 16.38 65.28
N ILE A 5 12.43 15.28 65.96
CA ILE A 5 12.23 13.96 65.32
C ILE A 5 10.90 13.91 64.58
N LEU A 6 9.86 14.59 65.07
CA LEU A 6 8.53 14.65 64.43
C LEU A 6 8.56 15.49 63.14
N MET A 7 9.32 16.58 63.13
CA MET A 7 9.50 17.40 61.89
C MET A 7 10.32 16.67 60.82
N TYR A 8 11.33 15.88 61.21
CA TYR A 8 12.13 15.12 60.25
C TYR A 8 11.32 13.96 59.60
N LYS A 9 10.48 13.29 60.37
CA LYS A 9 9.57 12.24 59.86
C LYS A 9 8.53 12.81 58.90
N LYS A 10 7.94 13.99 59.16
CA LYS A 10 6.99 14.64 58.25
C LYS A 10 7.63 15.08 56.93
N SER A 11 8.90 15.58 56.98
CA SER A 11 9.63 15.94 55.76
C SER A 11 9.99 14.75 54.88
N ILE A 12 10.31 13.59 55.47
CA ILE A 12 10.59 12.34 54.73
C ILE A 12 9.32 11.84 54.01
N TYR A 13 8.15 11.89 54.66
CA TYR A 13 6.90 11.47 54.02
C TYR A 13 6.48 12.41 52.88
N ILE A 14 6.73 13.72 52.97
CA ILE A 14 6.46 14.68 51.89
C ILE A 14 7.38 14.45 50.71
N VAL A 15 8.67 14.17 50.92
CA VAL A 15 9.64 13.87 49.85
C VAL A 15 9.32 12.52 49.21
N LEU A 16 8.92 11.48 49.96
CA LEU A 16 8.51 10.20 49.40
C LEU A 16 7.19 10.29 48.62
N PHE A 17 6.23 11.14 49.03
CA PHE A 17 5.00 11.37 48.30
C PHE A 17 5.24 12.13 46.98
N PHE A 18 6.21 13.07 46.94
CA PHE A 18 6.60 13.75 45.68
C PHE A 18 7.38 12.85 44.73
N ILE A 19 8.20 11.92 45.19
CA ILE A 19 8.94 10.96 44.35
C ILE A 19 7.97 9.91 43.73
N LEU A 20 6.87 9.54 44.41
CA LEU A 20 5.85 8.64 43.85
C LEU A 20 4.97 9.31 42.77
N LEU A 21 4.89 10.66 42.72
CA LEU A 21 4.13 11.40 41.70
C LEU A 21 4.91 11.66 40.41
N ILE A 22 6.24 11.46 40.40
CA ILE A 22 7.08 11.66 39.21
C ILE A 22 7.14 10.36 38.35
N GLY A 23 6.62 9.22 38.82
CA GLY A 23 6.68 7.93 38.14
C GLY A 23 5.54 7.64 37.14
N PHE A 24 4.48 8.46 37.09
CA PHE A 24 3.50 8.38 36.04
C PHE A 24 3.86 9.31 34.88
N GLY A 25 4.92 8.95 34.17
CA GLY A 25 5.12 9.47 32.83
C GLY A 25 3.86 9.13 32.01
N CYS A 26 3.00 10.12 31.80
CA CYS A 26 1.95 10.04 30.79
C CYS A 26 2.66 9.76 29.47
N ALA A 27 2.75 8.48 29.08
CA ALA A 27 2.97 8.14 27.70
C ALA A 27 1.79 8.78 26.96
N GLY A 28 2.01 9.93 26.32
CA GLY A 28 1.01 10.60 25.52
C GLY A 28 0.40 9.57 24.57
N PRO A 29 -0.85 9.71 24.18
CA PRO A 29 -1.52 8.73 23.32
C PRO A 29 -0.64 8.55 22.07
N LYS A 30 -0.13 7.31 21.87
CA LYS A 30 0.61 6.98 20.64
C LYS A 30 -0.28 7.41 19.50
N LYS A 31 0.15 8.37 18.67
CA LYS A 31 -0.58 8.79 17.47
C LYS A 31 -0.88 7.53 16.66
N ARG A 32 -2.14 7.09 16.66
CA ARG A 32 -2.58 5.96 15.85
C ARG A 32 -2.50 6.40 14.40
N HIS A 33 -1.79 5.62 13.60
CA HIS A 33 -1.82 5.83 12.14
C HIS A 33 -3.24 5.55 11.66
N LEU A 34 -3.64 6.22 10.59
CA LEU A 34 -4.96 6.10 9.98
C LEU A 34 -4.83 5.33 8.66
N ILE A 35 -5.91 4.65 8.29
CA ILE A 35 -6.12 4.07 6.97
C ILE A 35 -7.31 4.79 6.34
N GLN A 36 -7.22 5.13 5.07
CA GLN A 36 -8.31 5.64 4.27
C GLN A 36 -8.76 4.56 3.30
N ASP A 37 -10.00 4.14 3.41
CA ASP A 37 -10.71 3.31 2.44
C ASP A 37 -11.84 4.10 1.76
N VAL A 38 -12.55 3.49 0.82
CA VAL A 38 -13.62 4.18 0.05
C VAL A 38 -14.83 4.57 0.89
N LEU A 39 -14.99 4.01 2.09
CA LEU A 39 -16.09 4.33 3.02
C LEU A 39 -15.68 5.36 4.07
N GLY A 40 -14.39 5.65 4.22
CA GLY A 40 -13.91 6.64 5.17
C GLY A 40 -12.55 6.33 5.79
N VAL A 41 -12.22 7.02 6.88
CA VAL A 41 -10.97 6.88 7.61
C VAL A 41 -11.16 6.08 8.89
N SER A 42 -10.23 5.18 9.18
CA SER A 42 -10.23 4.38 10.40
C SER A 42 -8.82 4.24 11.00
N PRO A 43 -8.70 3.96 12.32
CA PRO A 43 -7.40 3.65 12.90
C PRO A 43 -6.79 2.38 12.30
N VAL A 44 -5.46 2.36 12.17
CA VAL A 44 -4.71 1.16 11.78
C VAL A 44 -4.89 0.05 12.82
N GLU A 45 -5.29 -1.13 12.37
CA GLU A 45 -5.39 -2.35 13.15
C GLU A 45 -4.42 -3.40 12.57
N THR A 46 -3.55 -3.96 13.41
CA THR A 46 -2.50 -4.91 12.99
C THR A 46 -2.93 -6.38 13.04
N ASN A 47 -4.20 -6.64 13.32
CA ASN A 47 -4.82 -7.97 13.36
C ASN A 47 -5.84 -8.19 12.23
N LYS A 48 -5.88 -7.30 11.26
CA LYS A 48 -6.77 -7.35 10.10
C LYS A 48 -6.04 -7.93 8.89
N ILE A 49 -6.68 -8.81 8.13
CA ILE A 49 -6.10 -9.46 6.96
C ILE A 49 -6.26 -8.57 5.72
N TRP A 50 -5.18 -8.43 4.98
CA TRP A 50 -5.07 -7.57 3.80
C TRP A 50 -4.71 -8.37 2.55
N LEU A 51 -5.33 -7.99 1.43
CA LEU A 51 -4.80 -8.20 0.10
C LEU A 51 -4.20 -6.87 -0.37
N SER A 52 -2.88 -6.82 -0.49
CA SER A 52 -2.13 -5.56 -0.61
C SER A 52 -1.96 -5.03 -2.04
N HIS A 53 -2.38 -5.78 -3.05
CA HIS A 53 -2.30 -5.41 -4.46
C HIS A 53 -3.21 -6.28 -5.32
N GLU A 54 -4.42 -5.79 -5.57
CA GLU A 54 -5.41 -6.47 -6.40
C GLU A 54 -6.09 -5.47 -7.34
N HIS A 55 -6.96 -5.98 -8.23
CA HIS A 55 -7.69 -5.19 -9.20
C HIS A 55 -9.15 -5.62 -9.27
N ILE A 56 -10.07 -4.66 -9.37
CA ILE A 56 -11.48 -4.92 -9.68
C ILE A 56 -11.70 -4.79 -11.19
N LEU A 57 -11.52 -3.59 -11.72
CA LEU A 57 -11.71 -3.25 -13.12
C LEU A 57 -10.38 -2.80 -13.72
N VAL A 58 -10.02 -3.32 -14.89
CA VAL A 58 -8.85 -2.88 -15.64
C VAL A 58 -9.23 -2.72 -17.11
N ASP A 59 -9.18 -1.51 -17.63
CA ASP A 59 -9.42 -1.18 -19.03
C ASP A 59 -8.11 -0.85 -19.75
N PHE A 60 -7.64 -1.79 -20.54
CA PHE A 60 -6.37 -1.67 -21.25
C PHE A 60 -6.43 -0.86 -22.55
N ILE A 61 -7.56 -0.19 -22.85
CA ILE A 61 -7.72 0.57 -24.10
C ILE A 61 -6.72 1.74 -24.21
N GLY A 62 -6.40 2.39 -23.08
CA GLY A 62 -5.45 3.52 -22.99
C GLY A 62 -6.14 4.86 -22.72
N ALA A 63 -5.36 5.82 -22.18
CA ALA A 63 -5.89 7.09 -21.68
C ALA A 63 -6.64 7.93 -22.73
N ASP A 64 -6.23 7.86 -23.99
CA ASP A 64 -6.85 8.65 -25.07
C ASP A 64 -8.21 8.10 -25.51
N SER A 65 -8.57 6.87 -25.10
CA SER A 65 -9.76 6.16 -25.58
C SER A 65 -10.68 5.69 -24.44
N ILE A 66 -10.24 5.76 -23.19
CA ILE A 66 -10.99 5.28 -22.03
C ILE A 66 -12.27 6.10 -21.82
N GLN A 67 -13.39 5.42 -21.60
CA GLN A 67 -14.71 6.03 -21.43
C GLN A 67 -15.41 5.46 -20.20
N PRO A 68 -15.10 5.93 -18.97
CA PRO A 68 -15.67 5.40 -17.73
C PRO A 68 -17.19 5.39 -17.68
N ASP A 69 -17.85 6.36 -18.30
CA ASP A 69 -19.32 6.46 -18.34
C ASP A 69 -19.99 5.29 -19.09
N THR A 70 -19.22 4.53 -19.89
CA THR A 70 -19.74 3.34 -20.59
C THR A 70 -19.69 2.07 -19.76
N TRP A 71 -19.02 2.07 -18.60
CA TRP A 71 -18.89 0.89 -17.75
C TRP A 71 -20.19 0.57 -17.04
N ASN A 72 -20.73 -0.62 -17.30
CA ASN A 72 -21.96 -1.07 -16.68
C ASN A 72 -21.72 -1.65 -15.28
N HIS A 73 -21.81 -0.81 -14.25
CA HIS A 73 -21.60 -1.21 -12.86
C HIS A 73 -22.42 -2.42 -12.45
N LYS A 74 -23.69 -2.53 -12.89
CA LYS A 74 -24.56 -3.68 -12.52
C LYS A 74 -23.99 -5.00 -13.03
N THR A 75 -23.48 -5.01 -14.27
CA THR A 75 -22.83 -6.18 -14.85
C THR A 75 -21.53 -6.49 -14.14
N ILE A 76 -20.68 -5.49 -13.91
CA ILE A 76 -19.38 -5.66 -13.23
C ILE A 76 -19.57 -6.22 -11.82
N ILE A 77 -20.48 -5.63 -11.03
CA ILE A 77 -20.81 -6.09 -9.68
C ILE A 77 -21.23 -7.55 -9.69
N LYS A 78 -22.15 -7.92 -10.60
CA LYS A 78 -22.64 -9.31 -10.73
C LYS A 78 -21.49 -10.30 -10.97
N GLU A 79 -20.53 -9.94 -11.80
CA GLU A 79 -19.39 -10.81 -12.15
C GLU A 79 -18.33 -10.87 -11.03
N ILE A 80 -18.11 -9.77 -10.30
CA ILE A 80 -17.03 -9.65 -9.30
C ILE A 80 -17.45 -10.12 -7.90
N ILE A 81 -18.70 -9.88 -7.49
CA ILE A 81 -19.17 -10.21 -6.13
C ILE A 81 -18.85 -11.64 -5.69
N PRO A 82 -19.03 -12.69 -6.51
CA PRO A 82 -18.72 -14.06 -6.07
C PRO A 82 -17.27 -14.23 -5.61
N TYR A 83 -16.31 -13.56 -6.25
CA TYR A 83 -14.89 -13.61 -5.90
C TYR A 83 -14.57 -12.83 -4.62
N LEU A 84 -15.26 -11.72 -4.38
CA LEU A 84 -15.10 -10.93 -3.15
C LEU A 84 -15.78 -11.61 -1.95
N GLU A 85 -16.94 -12.24 -2.14
CA GLU A 85 -17.63 -13.00 -1.09
C GLU A 85 -16.82 -14.21 -0.62
N GLU A 86 -16.08 -14.88 -1.51
CA GLU A 86 -15.15 -15.97 -1.16
C GLU A 86 -14.08 -15.52 -0.14
N LEU A 87 -13.69 -14.24 -0.15
CA LEU A 87 -12.71 -13.69 0.79
C LEU A 87 -13.16 -13.70 2.26
N LYS A 88 -14.49 -13.75 2.50
CA LYS A 88 -15.04 -13.84 3.86
C LYS A 88 -14.66 -15.14 4.56
N GLU A 89 -14.50 -16.24 3.81
CA GLU A 89 -14.05 -17.53 4.35
C GLU A 89 -12.67 -17.41 5.01
N PHE A 90 -11.83 -16.50 4.51
CA PHE A 90 -10.48 -16.23 4.98
C PHE A 90 -10.39 -15.01 5.90
N LYS A 91 -11.53 -14.41 6.26
CA LYS A 91 -11.60 -13.23 7.13
C LYS A 91 -10.76 -12.04 6.61
N VAL A 92 -10.72 -11.85 5.30
CA VAL A 92 -10.08 -10.68 4.69
C VAL A 92 -10.89 -9.45 5.03
N ASP A 93 -10.22 -8.43 5.58
CA ASP A 93 -10.83 -7.16 5.97
C ASP A 93 -10.54 -6.06 4.94
N TYR A 94 -9.30 -6.01 4.41
CA TYR A 94 -8.83 -4.96 3.51
C TYR A 94 -8.47 -5.50 2.14
N PHE A 95 -8.94 -4.79 1.13
CA PHE A 95 -8.65 -5.04 -0.28
C PHE A 95 -8.07 -3.77 -0.89
N VAL A 96 -6.79 -3.82 -1.30
CA VAL A 96 -6.13 -2.68 -1.94
C VAL A 96 -6.32 -2.78 -3.45
N ASP A 97 -7.23 -1.95 -4.00
CA ASP A 97 -7.38 -1.81 -5.44
C ASP A 97 -6.25 -0.95 -6.00
N ALA A 98 -5.32 -1.59 -6.71
CA ALA A 98 -4.13 -0.95 -7.26
C ALA A 98 -4.35 -0.36 -8.65
N THR A 99 -5.58 -0.32 -9.14
CA THR A 99 -5.93 0.22 -10.46
C THR A 99 -5.87 1.74 -10.45
N PRO A 100 -4.95 2.38 -11.19
CA PRO A 100 -4.85 3.83 -11.24
C PRO A 100 -5.86 4.46 -12.19
N ASN A 101 -5.98 5.77 -12.10
CA ASN A 101 -6.76 6.55 -13.06
C ASN A 101 -6.28 6.31 -14.51
N PHE A 102 -7.19 6.35 -15.47
CA PHE A 102 -6.98 6.03 -16.90
C PHE A 102 -6.59 4.58 -17.20
N LEU A 103 -6.62 3.70 -16.21
CA LEU A 103 -6.44 2.26 -16.38
C LEU A 103 -7.66 1.46 -15.86
N GLY A 104 -8.65 2.14 -15.25
CA GLY A 104 -9.87 1.48 -14.78
C GLY A 104 -10.31 1.86 -13.35
N ARG A 105 -9.65 2.83 -12.69
CA ARG A 105 -10.09 3.31 -11.38
C ARG A 105 -11.51 3.86 -11.46
N ASP A 106 -12.43 3.25 -10.71
CA ASP A 106 -13.82 3.70 -10.58
C ASP A 106 -14.23 3.67 -9.10
N VAL A 107 -14.13 4.81 -8.44
CA VAL A 107 -14.36 4.91 -7.00
C VAL A 107 -15.81 4.69 -6.59
N GLN A 108 -16.78 4.99 -7.48
CA GLN A 108 -18.19 4.73 -7.22
C GLN A 108 -18.53 3.25 -7.29
N LEU A 109 -17.90 2.52 -8.21
CA LEU A 109 -17.97 1.06 -8.28
C LEU A 109 -17.37 0.43 -7.01
N LEU A 110 -16.16 0.87 -6.62
CA LEU A 110 -15.48 0.39 -5.42
C LEU A 110 -16.31 0.63 -4.15
N GLU A 111 -16.94 1.81 -4.02
CA GLU A 111 -17.81 2.12 -2.90
C GLU A 111 -19.03 1.18 -2.84
N LYS A 112 -19.68 0.90 -3.98
CA LYS A 112 -20.79 -0.06 -4.06
C LYS A 112 -20.38 -1.46 -3.62
N LEU A 113 -19.24 -1.94 -4.13
CA LEU A 113 -18.69 -3.26 -3.76
C LEU A 113 -18.32 -3.31 -2.27
N ALA A 114 -17.71 -2.27 -1.72
CA ALA A 114 -17.39 -2.19 -0.30
C ALA A 114 -18.64 -2.25 0.60
N LYS A 115 -19.72 -1.54 0.22
CA LYS A 115 -20.99 -1.56 0.94
C LYS A 115 -21.68 -2.93 0.88
N GLU A 116 -21.59 -3.62 -0.23
CA GLU A 116 -22.24 -4.92 -0.45
C GLU A 116 -21.49 -6.06 0.25
N THR A 117 -20.14 -6.05 0.20
CA THR A 117 -19.31 -7.13 0.76
C THR A 117 -18.88 -6.91 2.20
N GLY A 118 -18.85 -5.66 2.67
CA GLY A 118 -18.25 -5.28 3.94
C GLY A 118 -16.73 -5.16 3.93
N LEU A 119 -16.08 -5.36 2.78
CA LEU A 119 -14.64 -5.17 2.61
C LEU A 119 -14.27 -3.69 2.71
N LYS A 120 -13.17 -3.38 3.37
CA LYS A 120 -12.54 -2.06 3.35
C LYS A 120 -11.67 -1.96 2.10
N ILE A 121 -12.23 -1.38 1.04
CA ILE A 121 -11.50 -1.24 -0.23
C ILE A 121 -10.68 0.05 -0.21
N VAL A 122 -9.37 -0.07 -0.39
CA VAL A 122 -8.43 1.07 -0.42
C VAL A 122 -8.14 1.41 -1.87
N THR A 123 -8.53 2.62 -2.29
CA THR A 123 -8.25 3.15 -3.63
C THR A 123 -7.06 4.12 -3.62
N ASN A 124 -6.65 4.60 -4.78
CA ASN A 124 -5.43 5.37 -4.96
C ASN A 124 -5.65 6.70 -5.70
N THR A 125 -4.64 7.57 -5.60
CA THR A 125 -4.37 8.68 -6.50
C THR A 125 -3.08 8.40 -7.29
N GLY A 126 -2.72 9.24 -8.23
CA GLY A 126 -1.52 9.08 -9.04
C GLY A 126 -1.83 8.68 -10.48
N LEU A 127 -0.76 8.48 -11.27
CA LEU A 127 -0.84 8.15 -12.69
C LEU A 127 0.17 7.08 -13.08
N TYR A 128 -0.22 6.20 -13.99
CA TYR A 128 0.55 5.03 -14.41
C TYR A 128 1.34 5.32 -15.70
N GLY A 129 2.67 5.52 -15.57
CA GLY A 129 3.56 5.81 -16.68
C GLY A 129 4.16 4.60 -17.41
N ALA A 130 4.06 3.39 -16.81
CA ALA A 130 4.59 2.19 -17.46
C ALA A 130 3.83 1.84 -18.76
N ARG A 131 4.34 0.87 -19.53
CA ARG A 131 3.84 0.47 -20.85
C ARG A 131 3.87 1.62 -21.88
N ASN A 132 5.03 2.28 -21.97
CA ASN A 132 5.29 3.37 -22.92
C ASN A 132 4.28 4.53 -22.76
N ASN A 133 3.93 4.86 -21.53
CA ASN A 133 3.02 5.97 -21.20
C ASN A 133 1.61 5.86 -21.81
N LYS A 134 1.17 4.66 -22.20
CA LYS A 134 -0.14 4.44 -22.85
C LYS A 134 -1.31 4.94 -22.00
N PHE A 135 -1.17 4.91 -20.68
CA PHE A 135 -2.22 5.26 -19.72
C PHE A 135 -2.04 6.67 -19.14
N LEU A 136 -1.16 7.49 -19.72
CA LEU A 136 -1.00 8.89 -19.34
C LEU A 136 -1.81 9.81 -20.24
N PRO A 137 -2.77 10.58 -19.69
CA PRO A 137 -3.52 11.56 -20.45
C PRO A 137 -2.61 12.71 -20.91
N LYS A 138 -3.05 13.46 -21.91
CA LYS A 138 -2.28 14.56 -22.50
C LYS A 138 -1.80 15.56 -21.45
N TYR A 139 -2.69 15.96 -20.52
CA TYR A 139 -2.33 16.93 -19.48
C TYR A 139 -1.17 16.45 -18.58
N ALA A 140 -1.05 15.15 -18.34
CA ALA A 140 0.05 14.62 -17.53
C ALA A 140 1.41 14.79 -18.20
N LYS A 141 1.43 14.75 -19.54
CA LYS A 141 2.65 14.99 -20.33
C LYS A 141 3.04 16.48 -20.33
N GLU A 142 2.06 17.38 -20.27
CA GLU A 142 2.24 18.84 -20.37
C GLU A 142 2.41 19.53 -19.00
N SER A 143 1.88 18.96 -17.93
CA SER A 143 1.96 19.54 -16.58
C SER A 143 3.35 19.40 -15.94
N SER A 144 3.69 20.28 -14.99
CA SER A 144 4.83 20.11 -14.10
C SER A 144 4.56 19.07 -13.00
N ALA A 145 5.61 18.68 -12.26
CA ALA A 145 5.47 17.77 -11.11
C ALA A 145 4.59 18.39 -10.01
N GLU A 146 4.76 19.68 -9.75
CA GLU A 146 3.98 20.43 -8.76
C GLU A 146 2.50 20.45 -9.11
N LYS A 147 2.18 20.63 -10.42
CA LYS A 147 0.79 20.66 -10.87
C LYS A 147 0.12 19.28 -10.74
N LEU A 148 0.83 18.21 -11.05
CA LEU A 148 0.35 16.84 -10.81
C LEU A 148 0.16 16.57 -9.32
N ALA A 149 1.12 16.97 -8.49
CA ALA A 149 1.01 16.83 -7.03
C ALA A 149 -0.18 17.61 -6.47
N GLU A 150 -0.41 18.85 -6.93
CA GLU A 150 -1.59 19.64 -6.55
C GLU A 150 -2.90 18.89 -6.84
N MET A 151 -3.02 18.26 -8.02
CA MET A 151 -4.20 17.46 -8.38
C MET A 151 -4.39 16.27 -7.43
N TRP A 152 -3.32 15.51 -7.13
CA TRP A 152 -3.38 14.36 -6.26
C TRP A 152 -3.64 14.73 -4.79
N ILE A 153 -3.07 15.85 -4.32
CA ILE A 153 -3.35 16.42 -3.00
C ILE A 153 -4.83 16.87 -2.92
N ASN A 154 -5.37 17.44 -4.00
CA ASN A 154 -6.79 17.83 -4.05
C ASN A 154 -7.72 16.63 -4.00
N GLU A 155 -7.40 15.50 -4.68
CA GLU A 155 -8.15 14.26 -4.52
C GLU A 155 -8.15 13.77 -3.05
N TYR A 156 -7.01 13.86 -2.36
CA TYR A 156 -6.93 13.50 -0.94
C TYR A 156 -7.71 14.45 -0.02
N ARG A 157 -7.70 15.74 -0.31
CA ARG A 157 -8.39 16.74 0.53
C ARG A 157 -9.90 16.78 0.29
N HIS A 158 -10.31 16.72 -0.96
CA HIS A 158 -11.68 17.03 -1.37
C HIS A 158 -12.45 15.84 -1.94
N GLY A 159 -11.75 14.76 -2.31
CA GLY A 159 -12.34 13.58 -2.92
C GLY A 159 -12.02 13.45 -4.42
N ILE A 160 -12.17 12.24 -4.91
CA ILE A 160 -11.86 11.80 -6.28
C ILE A 160 -13.09 12.02 -7.16
N ASP A 161 -12.90 12.56 -8.36
CA ASP A 161 -13.91 12.66 -9.43
C ASP A 161 -15.25 13.27 -8.95
N GLY A 162 -15.18 14.32 -8.12
CA GLY A 162 -16.37 15.02 -7.58
C GLY A 162 -17.13 14.26 -6.50
N THR A 163 -16.62 13.13 -6.03
CA THR A 163 -17.17 12.38 -4.88
C THR A 163 -16.50 12.82 -3.57
N SER A 164 -16.98 12.28 -2.44
CA SER A 164 -16.31 12.42 -1.13
C SER A 164 -15.28 11.33 -0.86
N ILE A 165 -15.09 10.39 -1.78
CA ILE A 165 -14.19 9.25 -1.64
C ILE A 165 -12.75 9.71 -1.82
N LYS A 166 -11.88 9.37 -0.87
CA LYS A 166 -10.48 9.82 -0.83
C LYS A 166 -9.52 8.65 -1.08
N PRO A 167 -8.33 8.91 -1.67
CA PRO A 167 -7.33 7.88 -1.87
C PRO A 167 -6.65 7.49 -0.56
N GLY A 168 -6.30 6.21 -0.40
CA GLY A 168 -5.52 5.68 0.71
C GLY A 168 -4.03 5.55 0.42
N PHE A 169 -3.60 5.65 -0.84
CA PHE A 169 -2.20 5.61 -1.26
C PHE A 169 -1.99 6.29 -2.62
N ILE A 170 -0.73 6.42 -3.04
CA ILE A 170 -0.34 6.95 -4.35
C ILE A 170 0.08 5.77 -5.22
N LYS A 171 -0.53 5.60 -6.40
CA LYS A 171 -0.14 4.59 -7.40
C LYS A 171 0.48 5.27 -8.59
N ILE A 172 1.75 4.95 -8.84
CA ILE A 172 2.47 5.34 -10.05
C ILE A 172 3.04 4.10 -10.75
N GLY A 173 3.68 4.28 -11.88
CA GLY A 173 4.38 3.22 -12.59
C GLY A 173 5.41 3.79 -13.54
N VAL A 174 6.50 3.06 -13.73
CA VAL A 174 7.58 3.39 -14.64
C VAL A 174 7.91 2.18 -15.53
N ASP A 175 8.45 2.43 -16.71
CA ASP A 175 9.01 1.38 -17.54
C ASP A 175 10.34 0.89 -16.94
N LYS A 176 10.67 -0.38 -17.22
CA LYS A 176 11.93 -0.98 -16.81
C LYS A 176 13.08 -0.32 -17.58
N ALA A 177 13.87 0.50 -16.89
CA ALA A 177 15.04 1.17 -17.44
C ALA A 177 16.07 1.44 -16.35
N ASP A 178 17.34 1.52 -16.74
CA ASP A 178 18.47 1.95 -15.89
C ASP A 178 18.49 3.46 -15.67
N SER A 179 17.88 4.21 -16.59
CA SER A 179 17.63 5.64 -16.48
C SER A 179 16.17 5.94 -16.74
N LEU A 180 15.57 6.76 -15.88
CA LEU A 180 14.16 7.14 -16.01
C LEU A 180 14.02 8.28 -17.03
N SER A 181 13.01 8.17 -17.90
CA SER A 181 12.64 9.29 -18.77
C SER A 181 12.26 10.52 -17.94
N ILE A 182 12.39 11.72 -18.52
CA ILE A 182 11.98 12.99 -17.88
C ILE A 182 10.53 12.90 -17.38
N LEU A 183 9.66 12.25 -18.14
CA LEU A 183 8.26 12.06 -17.75
C LEU A 183 8.10 11.14 -16.52
N HIS A 184 8.85 10.05 -16.46
CA HIS A 184 8.84 9.16 -15.29
C HIS A 184 9.45 9.84 -14.06
N GLN A 185 10.55 10.59 -14.21
CA GLN A 185 11.11 11.39 -13.12
C GLN A 185 10.07 12.38 -12.57
N LYS A 186 9.33 13.06 -13.46
CA LYS A 186 8.25 13.97 -13.08
C LYS A 186 7.14 13.28 -12.28
N LEU A 187 6.72 12.06 -12.64
CA LEU A 187 5.72 11.31 -11.88
C LEU A 187 6.21 10.97 -10.46
N ILE A 188 7.49 10.62 -10.32
CA ILE A 188 8.09 10.33 -9.02
C ILE A 188 8.19 11.59 -8.17
N GLN A 189 8.61 12.71 -8.77
CA GLN A 189 8.65 14.02 -8.10
C GLN A 189 7.26 14.45 -7.61
N ALA A 190 6.23 14.29 -8.44
CA ALA A 190 4.85 14.57 -8.05
C ALA A 190 4.40 13.66 -6.89
N ALA A 191 4.77 12.38 -6.91
CA ALA A 191 4.48 11.46 -5.81
C ALA A 191 5.21 11.83 -4.52
N ALA A 192 6.45 12.28 -4.60
CA ALA A 192 7.22 12.79 -3.46
C ALA A 192 6.53 14.01 -2.81
N LEU A 193 6.18 15.02 -3.61
CA LEU A 193 5.46 16.21 -3.14
C LEU A 193 4.12 15.84 -2.51
N THR A 194 3.39 14.93 -3.12
CA THR A 194 2.11 14.44 -2.58
C THR A 194 2.31 13.72 -1.25
N HIS A 195 3.33 12.85 -1.13
CA HIS A 195 3.63 12.16 0.12
C HIS A 195 3.96 13.14 1.24
N LEU A 196 4.83 14.12 0.98
CA LEU A 196 5.25 15.11 2.00
C LEU A 196 4.07 15.94 2.54
N GLU A 197 3.03 16.14 1.73
CA GLU A 197 1.84 16.88 2.15
C GLU A 197 0.78 15.98 2.83
N THR A 198 0.62 14.73 2.37
CA THR A 198 -0.51 13.87 2.74
C THR A 198 -0.12 12.71 3.65
N GLY A 199 1.12 12.25 3.60
CA GLY A 199 1.57 11.03 4.25
C GLY A 199 1.15 9.73 3.55
N LEU A 200 0.51 9.80 2.38
CA LEU A 200 0.12 8.64 1.57
C LEU A 200 1.36 7.87 1.09
N THR A 201 1.34 6.55 1.20
CA THR A 201 2.45 5.69 0.74
C THR A 201 2.48 5.64 -0.79
N ILE A 202 3.68 5.58 -1.37
CA ILE A 202 3.90 5.54 -2.82
C ILE A 202 4.09 4.08 -3.23
N ALA A 203 3.18 3.53 -4.04
CA ALA A 203 3.32 2.23 -4.67
C ALA A 203 3.65 2.41 -6.15
N SER A 204 4.82 1.95 -6.58
CA SER A 204 5.27 2.10 -7.96
C SER A 204 5.40 0.76 -8.68
N HIS A 205 4.67 0.60 -9.80
CA HIS A 205 4.93 -0.48 -10.73
C HIS A 205 6.36 -0.34 -11.28
N THR A 206 7.23 -1.27 -10.91
CA THR A 206 8.68 -1.17 -11.14
C THR A 206 9.24 -2.45 -11.76
N GLY A 207 8.87 -3.62 -11.23
CA GLY A 207 9.44 -4.90 -11.66
C GLY A 207 10.90 -5.05 -11.22
N LYS A 208 11.84 -5.14 -12.14
CA LYS A 208 13.27 -5.34 -11.82
C LYS A 208 13.88 -4.15 -11.08
N ALA A 209 14.84 -4.43 -10.22
CA ALA A 209 15.51 -3.44 -9.36
C ALA A 209 16.29 -2.36 -10.13
N ILE A 210 16.63 -2.60 -11.38
CA ILE A 210 17.25 -1.56 -12.23
C ILE A 210 16.35 -0.31 -12.33
N GLY A 211 15.03 -0.47 -12.34
CA GLY A 211 14.08 0.63 -12.28
C GLY A 211 13.80 1.15 -10.86
N LEU A 212 14.18 0.42 -9.81
CA LEU A 212 13.96 0.81 -8.41
C LEU A 212 14.92 1.91 -7.96
N TRP A 213 16.22 1.73 -8.21
CA TRP A 213 17.24 2.58 -7.62
C TRP A 213 17.09 4.05 -8.00
N PRO A 214 16.89 4.42 -9.29
CA PRO A 214 16.73 5.82 -9.66
C PRO A 214 15.45 6.44 -9.09
N GLN A 215 14.40 5.66 -8.82
CA GLN A 215 13.22 6.17 -8.13
C GLN A 215 13.52 6.52 -6.67
N LEU A 216 14.22 5.63 -5.96
CA LEU A 216 14.59 5.88 -4.56
C LEU A 216 15.56 7.07 -4.42
N GLU A 217 16.48 7.25 -5.38
CA GLU A 217 17.39 8.40 -5.43
C GLU A 217 16.59 9.71 -5.50
N ILE A 218 15.69 9.85 -6.47
CA ILE A 218 14.83 11.04 -6.61
C ILE A 218 14.02 11.29 -5.33
N LEU A 219 13.44 10.25 -4.72
CA LEU A 219 12.66 10.39 -3.48
C LEU A 219 13.52 10.92 -2.33
N MET A 220 14.71 10.35 -2.15
CA MET A 220 15.64 10.78 -1.08
C MET A 220 16.14 12.20 -1.30
N ASP A 221 16.46 12.58 -2.54
CA ASP A 221 16.87 13.96 -2.90
C ASP A 221 15.75 14.97 -2.62
N MET A 222 14.49 14.54 -2.68
CA MET A 222 13.32 15.34 -2.32
C MET A 222 12.92 15.25 -0.84
N GLY A 223 13.72 14.57 0.01
CA GLY A 223 13.46 14.44 1.44
C GLY A 223 12.46 13.35 1.82
N VAL A 224 12.09 12.43 0.90
CA VAL A 224 11.18 11.31 1.16
C VAL A 224 11.97 10.05 1.48
N SER A 225 11.69 9.44 2.63
CA SER A 225 12.34 8.20 3.04
C SER A 225 11.88 7.01 2.18
N PRO A 226 12.77 6.07 1.81
CA PRO A 226 12.41 4.80 1.20
C PRO A 226 11.34 3.99 1.98
N LYS A 227 11.16 4.26 3.26
CA LYS A 227 10.07 3.70 4.09
C LYS A 227 8.67 4.09 3.60
N ALA A 228 8.56 5.12 2.76
CA ALA A 228 7.32 5.56 2.13
C ALA A 228 7.04 4.83 0.80
N PHE A 229 7.94 3.99 0.33
CA PHE A 229 7.90 3.42 -1.01
C PHE A 229 7.64 1.91 -1.01
N ILE A 230 6.73 1.47 -1.87
CA ILE A 230 6.44 0.07 -2.15
C ILE A 230 6.98 -0.25 -3.56
N TRP A 231 7.95 -1.13 -3.61
CA TRP A 231 8.50 -1.69 -4.84
C TRP A 231 7.54 -2.76 -5.36
N VAL A 232 6.67 -2.42 -6.30
CA VAL A 232 5.65 -3.30 -6.86
C VAL A 232 6.25 -4.20 -7.94
N HIS A 233 5.79 -5.45 -8.00
CA HIS A 233 6.27 -6.53 -8.87
C HIS A 233 7.73 -6.90 -8.64
N ALA A 234 8.17 -6.85 -7.38
CA ALA A 234 9.54 -7.17 -7.02
C ALA A 234 9.93 -8.61 -7.35
N GLN A 235 8.96 -9.53 -7.48
CA GLN A 235 9.20 -10.92 -7.90
C GLN A 235 9.86 -11.03 -9.30
N ALA A 236 9.79 -9.99 -10.13
CA ALA A 236 10.48 -9.95 -11.42
C ALA A 236 12.01 -9.80 -11.30
N GLU A 237 12.52 -9.47 -10.09
CA GLU A 237 13.97 -9.45 -9.84
C GLU A 237 14.50 -10.85 -9.63
N SER A 238 15.59 -11.18 -10.31
CA SER A 238 16.22 -12.50 -10.25
C SER A 238 17.32 -12.59 -9.17
N ASP A 239 17.99 -11.47 -8.84
CA ASP A 239 18.96 -11.43 -7.75
C ASP A 239 18.29 -11.10 -6.42
N ASN A 240 17.98 -12.14 -5.64
CA ASN A 240 17.33 -11.99 -4.34
C ASN A 240 18.16 -11.15 -3.33
N LYS A 241 19.49 -10.99 -3.52
CA LYS A 241 20.32 -10.13 -2.65
C LYS A 241 19.89 -8.68 -2.72
N THR A 242 19.27 -8.26 -3.81
CA THR A 242 18.71 -6.93 -4.00
C THR A 242 17.62 -6.62 -2.97
N TYR A 243 16.84 -7.62 -2.55
CA TYR A 243 15.84 -7.46 -1.49
C TYR A 243 16.45 -7.04 -0.15
N ILE A 244 17.64 -7.59 0.19
CA ILE A 244 18.35 -7.21 1.43
C ILE A 244 18.71 -5.72 1.40
N LYS A 245 19.21 -5.23 0.25
CA LYS A 245 19.57 -3.81 0.08
C LYS A 245 18.33 -2.91 0.20
N ALA A 246 17.26 -3.23 -0.51
CA ALA A 246 16.00 -2.47 -0.46
C ALA A 246 15.37 -2.46 0.95
N ALA A 247 15.34 -3.62 1.63
CA ALA A 247 14.84 -3.75 2.99
C ALA A 247 15.65 -2.93 4.00
N LYS A 248 16.99 -2.94 3.90
CA LYS A 248 17.87 -2.12 4.75
C LYS A 248 17.64 -0.62 4.59
N MET A 249 17.26 -0.17 3.41
CA MET A 249 16.84 1.22 3.18
C MET A 249 15.43 1.51 3.75
N GLY A 250 14.68 0.46 4.09
CA GLY A 250 13.32 0.53 4.63
C GLY A 250 12.21 0.44 3.58
N CYS A 251 12.55 0.24 2.31
CA CYS A 251 11.60 0.05 1.22
C CYS A 251 10.72 -1.20 1.46
N TRP A 252 9.45 -1.12 1.13
CA TRP A 252 8.56 -2.27 1.10
C TRP A 252 8.75 -3.03 -0.21
N ILE A 253 8.82 -4.35 -0.13
CA ILE A 253 9.05 -5.25 -1.25
C ILE A 253 7.75 -6.01 -1.50
N SER A 254 7.05 -5.68 -2.58
CA SER A 254 5.78 -6.31 -2.93
C SER A 254 6.02 -7.48 -3.89
N LEU A 255 5.84 -8.68 -3.36
CA LEU A 255 5.72 -9.91 -4.11
C LEU A 255 4.23 -10.11 -4.40
N ASP A 256 3.75 -9.60 -5.54
CA ASP A 256 2.33 -9.46 -5.84
C ASP A 256 1.90 -10.24 -7.09
N GLY A 257 2.69 -11.19 -7.53
CA GLY A 257 2.43 -12.00 -8.71
C GLY A 257 2.11 -13.47 -8.39
N LEU A 258 1.45 -13.74 -7.26
CA LEU A 258 1.11 -15.11 -6.89
C LEU A 258 0.13 -15.74 -7.92
N GLY A 259 0.47 -16.92 -8.41
CA GLY A 259 -0.26 -17.63 -9.46
C GLY A 259 0.51 -17.75 -10.76
N THR A 260 1.64 -17.03 -10.89
CA THR A 260 2.65 -17.25 -11.93
C THR A 260 3.97 -17.62 -11.27
N GLU A 261 4.64 -18.68 -11.73
CA GLU A 261 5.93 -19.14 -11.18
C GLU A 261 5.89 -19.37 -9.65
N PHE A 262 4.93 -20.18 -9.19
CA PHE A 262 4.62 -20.38 -7.77
C PHE A 262 5.86 -20.77 -6.94
N GLU A 263 6.68 -21.69 -7.43
CA GLU A 263 7.89 -22.17 -6.75
C GLU A 263 8.89 -21.02 -6.54
N ASN A 264 9.15 -20.22 -7.56
CA ASN A 264 10.03 -19.05 -7.47
C ASN A 264 9.48 -18.01 -6.46
N TYR A 265 8.15 -17.87 -6.39
CA TYR A 265 7.50 -17.00 -5.42
C TYR A 265 7.74 -17.47 -3.98
N VAL A 266 7.57 -18.77 -3.71
CA VAL A 266 7.87 -19.41 -2.41
C VAL A 266 9.34 -19.25 -2.04
N GLU A 267 10.27 -19.51 -2.97
CA GLU A 267 11.72 -19.35 -2.75
C GLU A 267 12.08 -17.93 -2.29
N LYS A 268 11.47 -16.90 -2.87
CA LYS A 268 11.72 -15.50 -2.50
C LYS A 268 11.25 -15.20 -1.07
N ILE A 269 10.12 -15.74 -0.65
CA ILE A 269 9.63 -15.58 0.73
C ILE A 269 10.54 -16.34 1.72
N LEU A 270 10.96 -17.56 1.38
CA LEU A 270 11.92 -18.32 2.19
C LEU A 270 13.27 -17.62 2.30
N PHE A 271 13.74 -17.03 1.19
CA PHE A 271 14.93 -16.18 1.19
C PHE A 271 14.77 -14.98 2.14
N ALA A 272 13.64 -14.31 2.10
CA ALA A 272 13.36 -13.18 3.00
C ALA A 272 13.35 -13.60 4.47
N LYS A 273 12.75 -14.76 4.81
CA LYS A 273 12.78 -15.33 6.16
C LYS A 273 14.21 -15.62 6.60
N LYS A 274 14.99 -16.34 5.79
CA LYS A 274 16.38 -16.70 6.07
C LYS A 274 17.29 -15.49 6.33
N ASN A 275 17.00 -14.36 5.68
CA ASN A 275 17.82 -13.15 5.77
C ASN A 275 17.22 -12.08 6.73
N GLY A 276 16.17 -12.41 7.50
CA GLY A 276 15.61 -11.53 8.52
C GLY A 276 14.94 -10.27 7.99
N ILE A 277 14.38 -10.34 6.76
CA ILE A 277 13.72 -9.19 6.10
C ILE A 277 12.23 -9.40 5.85
N LEU A 278 11.60 -10.40 6.51
CA LEU A 278 10.16 -10.63 6.39
C LEU A 278 9.31 -9.42 6.77
N ASP A 279 9.80 -8.58 7.68
CA ASP A 279 9.12 -7.36 8.13
C ASP A 279 9.05 -6.25 7.06
N ARG A 280 9.58 -6.49 5.88
CA ARG A 280 9.54 -5.61 4.69
C ARG A 280 8.83 -6.22 3.49
N ILE A 281 8.34 -7.45 3.61
CA ILE A 281 7.66 -8.15 2.51
C ILE A 281 6.15 -7.90 2.57
N LEU A 282 5.58 -7.57 1.42
CA LEU A 282 4.15 -7.60 1.14
C LEU A 282 3.88 -8.73 0.14
N ILE A 283 2.75 -9.40 0.29
CA ILE A 283 2.32 -10.47 -0.62
C ILE A 283 0.93 -10.19 -1.17
N SER A 284 0.70 -10.49 -2.44
CA SER A 284 -0.61 -10.38 -3.09
C SER A 284 -0.67 -11.20 -4.39
N HIS A 285 -1.76 -11.09 -5.14
CA HIS A 285 -1.96 -11.89 -6.34
C HIS A 285 -1.79 -11.09 -7.63
N ASP A 286 -2.02 -9.76 -7.60
CA ASP A 286 -2.22 -8.95 -8.82
C ASP A 286 -3.33 -9.58 -9.68
N ALA A 287 -4.47 -9.84 -9.04
CA ALA A 287 -5.56 -10.63 -9.60
C ALA A 287 -6.86 -9.82 -9.78
N GLY A 288 -7.91 -10.50 -10.23
CA GLY A 288 -9.19 -9.93 -10.62
C GLY A 288 -9.20 -9.63 -12.11
N TRP A 289 -9.16 -8.36 -12.48
CA TRP A 289 -9.04 -7.88 -13.85
C TRP A 289 -10.32 -8.09 -14.68
N TYR A 290 -11.47 -7.60 -14.18
CA TYR A 290 -12.62 -7.42 -15.07
C TYR A 290 -12.21 -6.44 -16.17
N ASP A 291 -12.32 -6.86 -17.43
CA ASP A 291 -11.95 -6.06 -18.61
C ASP A 291 -13.21 -5.67 -19.38
N PRO A 292 -13.64 -4.39 -19.37
CA PRO A 292 -14.87 -3.98 -20.02
C PRO A 292 -14.82 -4.07 -21.56
N GLN A 293 -13.65 -4.32 -22.13
CA GLN A 293 -13.47 -4.52 -23.57
C GLN A 293 -13.70 -5.99 -24.01
N LYS A 294 -14.00 -6.89 -23.04
CA LYS A 294 -14.19 -8.31 -23.30
C LYS A 294 -15.61 -8.78 -23.05
N ASP A 295 -16.19 -9.49 -24.01
CA ASP A 295 -17.50 -10.12 -23.84
C ASP A 295 -17.46 -11.26 -22.82
N LYS A 296 -16.37 -12.04 -22.80
CA LYS A 296 -16.15 -13.15 -21.86
C LYS A 296 -15.06 -12.79 -20.87
N GLN A 297 -15.43 -12.72 -19.61
CA GLN A 297 -14.51 -12.42 -18.53
C GLN A 297 -13.64 -13.63 -18.15
N ASN A 298 -12.40 -13.34 -17.73
CA ASN A 298 -11.50 -14.32 -17.13
C ASN A 298 -10.93 -13.72 -15.84
N ILE A 299 -11.82 -13.61 -14.83
CA ILE A 299 -11.49 -13.02 -13.55
C ILE A 299 -10.61 -13.99 -12.77
N LYS A 300 -9.44 -13.56 -12.34
CA LYS A 300 -8.52 -14.35 -11.52
C LYS A 300 -8.97 -14.31 -10.06
N PRO A 301 -9.08 -15.48 -9.38
CA PRO A 301 -9.45 -15.53 -7.96
C PRO A 301 -8.41 -14.85 -7.05
N TYR A 302 -8.86 -14.38 -5.88
CA TYR A 302 -8.04 -13.69 -4.88
C TYR A 302 -7.66 -14.58 -3.69
N THR A 303 -7.70 -15.91 -3.81
CA THR A 303 -7.63 -16.83 -2.66
C THR A 303 -6.38 -17.71 -2.62
N ALA A 304 -5.49 -17.62 -3.61
CA ALA A 304 -4.30 -18.48 -3.70
C ALA A 304 -3.34 -18.30 -2.51
N ILE A 305 -3.27 -17.10 -1.90
CA ILE A 305 -2.49 -16.86 -0.66
C ILE A 305 -2.92 -17.83 0.43
N PHE A 306 -4.23 -18.06 0.59
CA PHE A 306 -4.79 -18.88 1.67
C PHE A 306 -4.85 -20.36 1.30
N LYS A 307 -5.25 -20.67 0.04
CA LYS A 307 -5.48 -22.04 -0.42
C LYS A 307 -4.21 -22.77 -0.84
N GLN A 308 -3.20 -22.04 -1.30
CA GLN A 308 -1.98 -22.61 -1.86
C GLN A 308 -0.73 -22.16 -1.11
N LEU A 309 -0.48 -20.85 -1.01
CA LEU A 309 0.76 -20.32 -0.44
C LEU A 309 0.89 -20.61 1.05
N TYR A 310 -0.15 -20.39 1.84
CA TYR A 310 -0.06 -20.61 3.29
C TYR A 310 0.24 -22.07 3.66
N PRO A 311 -0.44 -23.10 3.11
CA PRO A 311 -0.08 -24.50 3.33
C PRO A 311 1.37 -24.82 2.91
N GLU A 312 1.82 -24.27 1.78
CA GLU A 312 3.19 -24.48 1.30
C GLU A 312 4.23 -23.86 2.24
N LEU A 313 4.02 -22.62 2.69
CA LEU A 313 4.90 -21.99 3.67
C LEU A 313 4.93 -22.75 5.00
N LYS A 314 3.80 -23.32 5.44
CA LYS A 314 3.72 -24.18 6.64
C LYS A 314 4.59 -25.44 6.46
N SER A 315 4.61 -26.08 5.29
CA SER A 315 5.45 -27.23 5.01
C SER A 315 6.95 -26.89 5.12
N HIS A 316 7.31 -25.63 4.88
CA HIS A 316 8.66 -25.07 5.05
C HIS A 316 8.91 -24.47 6.46
N GLY A 317 8.08 -24.78 7.43
CA GLY A 317 8.27 -24.36 8.83
C GLY A 317 7.96 -22.88 9.11
N PHE A 318 7.07 -22.26 8.33
CA PHE A 318 6.51 -20.96 8.71
C PHE A 318 5.56 -21.10 9.90
N THR A 319 5.67 -20.17 10.85
CA THR A 319 4.72 -20.03 11.94
C THR A 319 3.51 -19.21 11.51
N ASP A 320 2.42 -19.29 12.29
CA ASP A 320 1.23 -18.46 12.07
C ASP A 320 1.55 -16.96 12.26
N ASP A 321 2.47 -16.64 13.19
CA ASP A 321 2.92 -15.27 13.42
C ASP A 321 3.70 -14.71 12.22
N GLU A 322 4.56 -15.52 11.60
CA GLU A 322 5.28 -15.12 10.38
C GLU A 322 4.32 -14.91 9.20
N PHE A 323 3.30 -15.76 9.07
CA PHE A 323 2.28 -15.55 8.04
C PHE A 323 1.43 -14.31 8.34
N ASN A 324 1.01 -14.12 9.59
CA ASN A 324 0.29 -12.92 10.02
C ASN A 324 1.11 -11.64 9.81
N LEU A 325 2.45 -11.71 9.94
CA LEU A 325 3.33 -10.59 9.60
C LEU A 325 3.14 -10.17 8.13
N LEU A 326 3.07 -11.14 7.20
CA LEU A 326 2.95 -10.89 5.76
C LEU A 326 1.58 -10.34 5.36
N VAL A 327 0.49 -10.90 5.92
CA VAL A 327 -0.88 -10.57 5.49
C VAL A 327 -1.59 -9.53 6.36
N SER A 328 -1.02 -9.13 7.49
CA SER A 328 -1.68 -8.21 8.44
C SER A 328 -0.76 -7.09 8.90
N VAL A 329 0.32 -7.41 9.60
CA VAL A 329 1.18 -6.39 10.25
C VAL A 329 1.91 -5.53 9.23
N ASN A 330 2.51 -6.13 8.21
CA ASN A 330 3.26 -5.41 7.18
C ASN A 330 2.37 -4.48 6.34
N PRO A 331 1.25 -4.96 5.74
CA PRO A 331 0.40 -4.08 4.95
C PRO A 331 -0.21 -2.95 5.81
N SER A 332 -0.60 -3.21 7.05
CA SER A 332 -1.09 -2.18 7.95
C SER A 332 -0.06 -1.06 8.20
N LYS A 333 1.23 -1.41 8.31
CA LYS A 333 2.33 -0.45 8.44
C LYS A 333 2.66 0.27 7.13
N ALA A 334 2.60 -0.46 6.01
CA ALA A 334 2.89 0.08 4.68
C ALA A 334 1.85 1.12 4.27
N PHE A 335 0.56 0.80 4.39
CA PHE A 335 -0.55 1.68 3.98
C PHE A 335 -1.00 2.67 5.06
N GLY A 336 -0.48 2.58 6.29
CA GLY A 336 -0.76 3.57 7.34
C GLY A 336 -0.30 4.96 6.92
N ILE A 337 -1.22 5.94 6.93
CA ILE A 337 -0.97 7.32 6.52
C ILE A 337 -0.01 7.98 7.51
N LYS A 338 1.17 8.35 7.03
CA LYS A 338 2.23 8.99 7.82
C LYS A 338 3.27 9.60 6.90
N ILE A 339 3.64 10.86 7.16
CA ILE A 339 4.80 11.47 6.51
C ILE A 339 6.08 10.74 6.97
N ARG A 340 6.90 10.31 6.02
CA ARG A 340 8.16 9.60 6.24
C ARG A 340 9.28 10.39 5.59
N ASN A 341 9.92 11.25 6.37
CA ASN A 341 11.03 12.06 5.90
C ASN A 341 12.32 11.24 5.79
N TYR A 342 13.17 11.61 4.84
CA TYR A 342 14.55 11.17 4.73
C TYR A 342 15.43 12.16 5.51
N GLU A 343 16.17 11.63 6.48
CA GLU A 343 17.09 12.39 7.36
C GLU A 343 18.53 12.28 6.86
#